data_cd680f567e2c5699bb7242f2b107a789
#
_entry.id   cd680f567e2c5699bb7242f2b107a789
#
_cell.length_a   1.000
_cell.length_b   1.000
_cell.length_c   1.000
_cell.angle_alpha   90.00
_cell.angle_beta   90.00
_cell.angle_gamma   90.00
#
_symmetry.space_group_name_H-M   'P 1'
#
loop_
_entity.id
_entity.type
_entity.pdbx_description
1 polymer ?
#
loop_
_entity_poly.entity_id
_entity_poly.type
_entity_poly.pdbx_seq_one_letter_code
_entity_poly.pdbx_strand_id
1 'polypeptide(L)'
;MTIIAAASAREDLMHIRLSRRRALLFGTAGAAAATSLPALAHHGWNWAEDQQSELSGIVKSVSMAPPHPSLQVTATDGKQWLIDLANPNQTERAGFTAASAKPGDAVVVLGNRSKDKSQLWMKAVRITVAGKTYDLYPERIKTN
;
A
#
# COMPACT_ATOMS: atom_id res chain seq x y z
N MET A 1 77.28 16.24 -20.83
CA MET A 1 78.13 15.90 -19.68
C MET A 1 77.24 15.16 -18.71
N THR A 2 77.38 13.91 -18.74
CA THR A 2 77.74 12.95 -17.73
C THR A 2 76.52 12.31 -17.07
N ILE A 3 76.18 11.12 -17.52
CA ILE A 3 76.49 9.72 -17.09
C ILE A 3 75.48 9.21 -16.09
N ILE A 4 74.69 8.24 -16.52
CA ILE A 4 74.68 6.81 -16.27
C ILE A 4 74.42 6.45 -14.81
N ALA A 5 73.38 5.67 -14.56
CA ALA A 5 73.57 4.31 -14.13
C ALA A 5 72.22 3.56 -14.06
N ALA A 6 72.21 2.49 -14.76
CA ALA A 6 71.31 1.36 -14.65
C ALA A 6 71.68 0.46 -13.49
N ALA A 7 70.73 -0.18 -12.86
CA ALA A 7 70.80 -1.45 -12.18
C ALA A 7 69.37 -1.90 -11.90
N SER A 8 68.85 -2.85 -12.56
CA SER A 8 69.04 -4.29 -12.52
C SER A 8 68.91 -4.86 -11.10
N ALA A 9 67.95 -5.58 -10.88
CA ALA A 9 67.95 -6.89 -10.23
C ALA A 9 66.59 -7.19 -9.61
N ARG A 10 66.07 -8.13 -10.08
CA ARG A 10 65.95 -9.57 -9.75
C ARG A 10 64.64 -9.88 -9.09
N GLU A 11 63.96 -10.63 -9.88
CA GLU A 11 62.85 -11.53 -9.46
C GLU A 11 63.26 -12.33 -8.22
N ASP A 12 62.39 -12.30 -7.23
CA ASP A 12 62.39 -13.32 -6.22
C ASP A 12 60.99 -13.94 -6.16
N LEU A 13 60.91 -15.02 -6.90
CA LEU A 13 59.80 -15.96 -6.86
C LEU A 13 59.82 -16.67 -5.51
N MET A 14 59.09 -16.17 -4.58
CA MET A 14 58.91 -16.86 -3.32
C MET A 14 57.61 -17.66 -3.36
N HIS A 15 57.79 -18.94 -3.67
CA HIS A 15 56.80 -19.97 -3.54
C HIS A 15 56.22 -20.03 -2.12
N ILE A 16 55.08 -19.43 -1.89
CA ILE A 16 54.35 -19.69 -0.66
C ILE A 16 53.46 -20.91 -0.90
N ARG A 17 53.88 -22.00 -0.31
CA ARG A 17 53.14 -23.25 -0.26
C ARG A 17 51.80 -23.02 0.40
N LEU A 18 50.69 -23.29 -0.33
CA LEU A 18 49.36 -23.33 0.22
C LEU A 18 49.25 -24.45 1.26
N SER A 19 49.29 -24.08 2.50
CA SER A 19 48.88 -24.94 3.58
C SER A 19 47.34 -25.05 3.55
N ARG A 20 46.86 -26.24 3.21
CA ARG A 20 45.45 -26.60 3.28
C ARG A 20 45.04 -26.68 4.75
N ARG A 21 44.70 -25.56 5.35
CA ARG A 21 43.94 -25.54 6.59
C ARG A 21 42.47 -25.35 6.23
N ARG A 22 41.71 -26.44 6.43
CA ARG A 22 40.24 -26.44 6.37
C ARG A 22 39.72 -25.47 7.40
N ALA A 23 39.37 -24.26 6.97
CA ALA A 23 38.53 -23.38 7.75
C ALA A 23 37.08 -23.81 7.50
N LEU A 24 36.51 -24.50 8.47
CA LEU A 24 35.08 -24.73 8.59
C LEU A 24 34.43 -23.36 8.86
N LEU A 25 33.99 -22.71 7.82
CA LEU A 25 33.10 -21.55 7.95
C LEU A 25 31.71 -22.08 8.30
N PHE A 26 31.40 -22.01 9.59
CA PHE A 26 30.01 -22.07 10.03
C PHE A 26 29.26 -20.85 9.47
N GLY A 27 28.65 -21.05 8.31
CA GLY A 27 27.71 -20.10 7.79
C GLY A 27 26.46 -20.14 8.67
N THR A 28 26.31 -19.17 9.56
CA THR A 28 25.03 -18.89 10.18
C THR A 28 24.10 -18.36 9.09
N ALA A 29 23.31 -19.26 8.52
CA ALA A 29 22.17 -18.88 7.70
C ALA A 29 21.19 -18.16 8.62
N GLY A 30 21.24 -16.85 8.64
CA GLY A 30 20.23 -16.00 9.22
C GLY A 30 18.94 -16.20 8.42
N ALA A 31 18.05 -17.06 8.92
CA ALA A 31 16.69 -17.13 8.42
C ALA A 31 16.03 -15.78 8.72
N ALA A 32 15.99 -14.90 7.73
CA ALA A 32 15.10 -13.76 7.74
C ALA A 32 13.67 -14.32 7.73
N ALA A 33 13.08 -14.45 8.91
CA ALA A 33 11.67 -14.70 9.05
C ALA A 33 10.96 -13.50 8.44
N ALA A 34 10.62 -13.59 7.16
CA ALA A 34 9.66 -12.73 6.55
C ALA A 34 8.33 -12.99 7.27
N THR A 35 8.03 -12.15 8.27
CA THR A 35 6.70 -12.10 8.85
C THR A 35 5.78 -11.60 7.75
N SER A 36 5.23 -12.52 6.97
CA SER A 36 4.10 -12.26 6.12
C SER A 36 2.95 -11.85 7.05
N LEU A 37 2.73 -10.55 7.18
CA LEU A 37 1.48 -10.05 7.74
C LEU A 37 0.37 -10.71 6.92
N PRO A 38 -0.61 -11.36 7.57
CA PRO A 38 -1.74 -11.87 6.82
C PRO A 38 -2.36 -10.67 6.12
N ALA A 39 -2.28 -10.64 4.79
CA ALA A 39 -3.13 -9.80 4.00
C ALA A 39 -4.54 -10.35 4.26
N LEU A 40 -5.22 -9.77 5.25
CA LEU A 40 -6.63 -10.03 5.48
C LEU A 40 -7.35 -9.50 4.23
N ALA A 41 -7.45 -10.36 3.24
CA ALA A 41 -8.29 -10.13 2.09
C ALA A 41 -9.73 -10.10 2.60
N HIS A 42 -10.19 -8.92 2.98
CA HIS A 42 -11.55 -8.67 3.39
C HIS A 42 -12.46 -8.72 2.16
N HIS A 43 -12.55 -9.93 1.60
CA HIS A 43 -13.47 -10.17 0.50
C HIS A 43 -14.91 -10.16 1.03
N GLY A 44 -15.76 -9.34 0.44
CA GLY A 44 -17.16 -9.24 0.79
C GLY A 44 -17.49 -8.17 1.84
N TRP A 45 -18.56 -8.41 2.61
CA TRP A 45 -19.14 -7.47 3.57
C TRP A 45 -19.00 -7.93 5.03
N ASN A 46 -18.45 -9.12 5.29
CA ASN A 46 -18.44 -9.74 6.61
C ASN A 46 -17.66 -8.95 7.68
N TRP A 47 -16.70 -8.14 7.25
CA TRP A 47 -15.89 -7.31 8.13
C TRP A 47 -16.56 -5.97 8.46
N ALA A 48 -17.53 -5.55 7.66
CA ALA A 48 -18.22 -4.30 7.82
C ALA A 48 -19.46 -4.46 8.72
N GLU A 49 -19.83 -3.37 9.40
CA GLU A 49 -21.07 -3.30 10.17
C GLU A 49 -22.28 -3.38 9.24
N ASP A 50 -23.42 -3.79 9.81
CA ASP A 50 -24.68 -3.80 9.07
C ASP A 50 -25.27 -2.38 8.97
N GLN A 51 -24.93 -1.51 9.92
CA GLN A 51 -25.41 -0.13 9.95
C GLN A 51 -24.57 0.76 9.03
N GLN A 52 -25.25 1.60 8.27
CA GLN A 52 -24.63 2.64 7.47
C GLN A 52 -24.44 3.92 8.27
N SER A 53 -23.39 4.65 7.96
CA SER A 53 -23.10 5.96 8.50
C SER A 53 -22.48 6.85 7.44
N GLU A 54 -22.62 8.17 7.61
CA GLU A 54 -21.93 9.15 6.78
C GLU A 54 -20.57 9.52 7.37
N LEU A 55 -19.64 9.78 6.47
CA LEU A 55 -18.33 10.34 6.78
C LEU A 55 -18.07 11.50 5.82
N SER A 56 -17.88 12.69 6.39
CA SER A 56 -17.49 13.88 5.62
C SER A 56 -16.00 14.16 5.82
N GLY A 57 -15.34 14.62 4.77
CA GLY A 57 -13.92 14.92 4.85
C GLY A 57 -13.35 15.47 3.55
N ILE A 58 -12.02 15.43 3.47
CA ILE A 58 -11.24 15.88 2.31
C ILE A 58 -10.47 14.70 1.75
N VAL A 59 -10.53 14.52 0.45
CA VAL A 59 -9.76 13.50 -0.26
C VAL A 59 -8.27 13.80 -0.11
N LYS A 60 -7.51 12.83 0.36
CA LYS A 60 -6.04 12.87 0.45
C LYS A 60 -5.38 12.19 -0.74
N SER A 61 -5.92 11.05 -1.14
CA SER A 61 -5.44 10.29 -2.30
C SER A 61 -6.53 9.40 -2.89
N VAL A 62 -6.36 9.05 -4.16
CA VAL A 62 -7.23 8.15 -4.92
C VAL A 62 -6.37 7.02 -5.45
N SER A 63 -6.82 5.79 -5.30
CA SER A 63 -6.20 4.62 -5.91
C SER A 63 -7.26 3.84 -6.68
N MET A 64 -6.99 3.57 -7.95
CA MET A 64 -7.83 2.70 -8.79
C MET A 64 -7.26 1.29 -8.92
N ALA A 65 -6.22 0.97 -8.11
CA ALA A 65 -5.55 -0.32 -8.16
C ALA A 65 -6.44 -1.46 -7.65
N PRO A 66 -6.37 -2.65 -8.29
CA PRO A 66 -7.01 -3.84 -7.75
C PRO A 66 -6.39 -4.23 -6.38
N PRO A 67 -7.10 -5.01 -5.54
CA PRO A 67 -8.40 -5.63 -5.82
C PRO A 67 -9.59 -4.68 -5.70
N HIS A 68 -9.45 -3.58 -4.97
CA HIS A 68 -10.50 -2.57 -4.78
C HIS A 68 -9.92 -1.17 -4.95
N PRO A 69 -10.48 -0.37 -5.85
CA PRO A 69 -10.30 1.07 -5.81
C PRO A 69 -10.59 1.62 -4.41
N SER A 70 -9.85 2.64 -3.99
CA SER A 70 -9.99 3.22 -2.66
C SER A 70 -9.67 4.71 -2.63
N LEU A 71 -10.19 5.39 -1.61
CA LEU A 71 -9.82 6.74 -1.24
C LEU A 71 -9.17 6.75 0.14
N GLN A 72 -8.18 7.61 0.32
CA GLN A 72 -7.81 8.07 1.65
C GLN A 72 -8.49 9.41 1.89
N VAL A 73 -9.18 9.52 3.02
CA VAL A 73 -9.96 10.69 3.39
C VAL A 73 -9.53 11.18 4.75
N THR A 74 -9.23 12.46 4.87
CA THR A 74 -9.09 13.13 6.16
C THR A 74 -10.48 13.58 6.59
N ALA A 75 -11.04 12.93 7.61
CA ALA A 75 -12.36 13.27 8.14
C ALA A 75 -12.33 14.62 8.88
N THR A 76 -13.50 15.16 9.17
CA THR A 76 -13.64 16.45 9.86
C THR A 76 -13.03 16.49 11.26
N ASP A 77 -12.85 15.32 11.91
CA ASP A 77 -12.13 15.17 13.19
C ASP A 77 -10.61 15.03 13.03
N GLY A 78 -10.08 15.18 11.82
CA GLY A 78 -8.67 15.08 11.48
C GLY A 78 -8.15 13.65 11.30
N LYS A 79 -8.97 12.63 11.52
CA LYS A 79 -8.56 11.24 11.37
C LYS A 79 -8.49 10.82 9.92
N GLN A 80 -7.54 9.92 9.63
CA GLN A 80 -7.35 9.37 8.28
C GLN A 80 -8.16 8.09 8.12
N TRP A 81 -9.05 8.08 7.16
CA TRP A 81 -9.90 6.94 6.84
C TRP A 81 -9.49 6.30 5.51
N LEU A 82 -9.50 4.99 5.47
CA LEU A 82 -9.46 4.23 4.22
C LEU A 82 -10.89 3.92 3.80
N ILE A 83 -11.24 4.32 2.59
CA ILE A 83 -12.56 4.10 2.01
C ILE A 83 -12.42 3.14 0.84
N ASP A 84 -12.91 1.91 1.02
CA ASP A 84 -12.99 0.95 -0.08
C ASP A 84 -14.20 1.28 -0.96
N LEU A 85 -13.96 1.35 -2.26
CA LEU A 85 -15.00 1.44 -3.27
C LEU A 85 -15.51 0.04 -3.63
N ALA A 86 -16.25 -0.08 -4.73
CA ALA A 86 -16.63 -1.38 -5.28
C ALA A 86 -15.42 -2.03 -5.99
N ASN A 87 -15.62 -3.23 -6.54
CA ASN A 87 -14.62 -3.79 -7.45
C ASN A 87 -14.43 -2.85 -8.67
N PRO A 88 -13.31 -2.98 -9.41
CA PRO A 88 -12.99 -2.04 -10.49
C PRO A 88 -14.14 -1.87 -11.49
N ASN A 89 -14.71 -2.96 -11.98
CA ASN A 89 -15.80 -2.92 -12.97
C ASN A 89 -17.07 -2.24 -12.46
N GLN A 90 -17.41 -2.46 -11.20
CA GLN A 90 -18.59 -1.87 -10.59
C GLN A 90 -18.39 -0.38 -10.27
N THR A 91 -17.19 -0.02 -9.83
CA THR A 91 -16.78 1.37 -9.59
C THR A 91 -16.86 2.17 -10.90
N GLU A 92 -16.35 1.61 -11.99
CA GLU A 92 -16.41 2.23 -13.32
C GLU A 92 -17.85 2.35 -13.84
N ARG A 93 -18.67 1.30 -13.68
CA ARG A 93 -20.09 1.34 -14.04
C ARG A 93 -20.89 2.39 -13.26
N ALA A 94 -20.50 2.66 -12.02
CA ALA A 94 -21.06 3.76 -11.24
C ALA A 94 -20.61 5.15 -11.76
N GLY A 95 -19.71 5.18 -12.75
CA GLY A 95 -19.16 6.39 -13.36
C GLY A 95 -17.99 7.00 -12.59
N PHE A 96 -17.48 6.31 -11.56
CA PHE A 96 -16.33 6.78 -10.80
C PHE A 96 -15.03 6.31 -11.45
N THR A 97 -14.15 7.25 -11.76
CA THR A 97 -12.85 7.03 -12.40
C THR A 97 -11.74 7.74 -11.63
N ALA A 98 -10.50 7.57 -12.03
CA ALA A 98 -9.37 8.30 -11.44
C ALA A 98 -9.51 9.83 -11.51
N ALA A 99 -10.28 10.34 -12.48
CA ALA A 99 -10.55 11.78 -12.65
C ALA A 99 -11.74 12.28 -11.82
N SER A 100 -12.49 11.40 -11.17
CA SER A 100 -13.71 11.75 -10.43
C SER A 100 -13.42 12.43 -9.10
N ALA A 101 -12.22 12.24 -8.54
CA ALA A 101 -11.80 12.86 -7.31
C ALA A 101 -10.29 13.16 -7.36
N LYS A 102 -9.87 14.20 -6.67
CA LYS A 102 -8.46 14.56 -6.53
C LYS A 102 -8.16 15.02 -5.10
N PRO A 103 -6.90 15.00 -4.67
CA PRO A 103 -6.52 15.55 -3.38
C PRO A 103 -7.04 16.98 -3.20
N GLY A 104 -7.65 17.24 -2.05
CA GLY A 104 -8.27 18.53 -1.71
C GLY A 104 -9.76 18.62 -1.98
N ASP A 105 -10.36 17.70 -2.72
CA ASP A 105 -11.80 17.70 -2.94
C ASP A 105 -12.55 17.34 -1.66
N ALA A 106 -13.65 18.05 -1.40
CA ALA A 106 -14.59 17.68 -0.36
C ALA A 106 -15.35 16.42 -0.77
N VAL A 107 -15.53 15.50 0.17
CA VAL A 107 -16.21 14.24 -0.05
C VAL A 107 -17.16 13.92 1.09
N VAL A 108 -18.31 13.35 0.75
CA VAL A 108 -19.24 12.69 1.68
C VAL A 108 -19.37 11.24 1.27
N VAL A 109 -19.13 10.34 2.19
CA VAL A 109 -19.19 8.90 1.99
C VAL A 109 -20.32 8.32 2.83
N LEU A 110 -21.32 7.72 2.21
CA LEU A 110 -22.26 6.83 2.88
C LEU A 110 -21.73 5.40 2.78
N GLY A 111 -21.59 4.72 3.92
CA GLY A 111 -21.04 3.39 3.91
C GLY A 111 -21.12 2.67 5.25
N ASN A 112 -20.55 1.48 5.27
CA ASN A 112 -20.50 0.58 6.42
C ASN A 112 -19.09 0.58 6.99
N ARG A 113 -18.93 0.97 8.24
CA ARG A 113 -17.64 1.02 8.94
C ARG A 113 -17.14 -0.38 9.29
N SER A 114 -15.85 -0.51 9.55
CA SER A 114 -15.30 -1.73 10.10
C SER A 114 -15.95 -2.08 11.46
N LYS A 115 -16.23 -3.36 11.68
CA LYS A 115 -16.62 -3.92 12.98
C LYS A 115 -15.49 -3.76 14.00
N ASP A 116 -14.25 -3.84 13.55
CA ASP A 116 -13.07 -3.52 14.35
C ASP A 116 -12.90 -2.00 14.45
N LYS A 117 -13.24 -1.46 15.60
CA LYS A 117 -13.21 0.00 15.87
C LYS A 117 -11.81 0.60 15.93
N SER A 118 -10.78 -0.23 16.03
CA SER A 118 -9.39 0.23 15.94
C SER A 118 -9.00 0.59 14.51
N GLN A 119 -9.76 0.11 13.51
CA GLN A 119 -9.53 0.36 12.11
C GLN A 119 -10.44 1.48 11.60
N LEU A 120 -9.83 2.55 11.12
CA LEU A 120 -10.54 3.65 10.46
C LEU A 120 -10.77 3.29 8.98
N TRP A 121 -11.67 2.36 8.77
CA TRP A 121 -11.95 1.74 7.49
C TRP A 121 -13.46 1.67 7.23
N MET A 122 -13.87 1.98 6.02
CA MET A 122 -15.27 2.01 5.61
C MET A 122 -15.42 1.46 4.20
N LYS A 123 -16.47 0.68 3.98
CA LYS A 123 -16.90 0.27 2.64
C LYS A 123 -18.00 1.20 2.15
N ALA A 124 -17.70 1.96 1.12
CA ALA A 124 -18.63 2.92 0.57
C ALA A 124 -19.76 2.24 -0.21
N VAL A 125 -20.99 2.68 -0.01
CA VAL A 125 -22.15 2.34 -0.87
C VAL A 125 -22.50 3.50 -1.80
N ARG A 126 -22.23 4.74 -1.36
CA ARG A 126 -22.39 5.98 -2.15
C ARG A 126 -21.28 6.94 -1.82
N ILE A 127 -20.81 7.67 -2.81
CA ILE A 127 -19.86 8.77 -2.63
C ILE A 127 -20.40 10.00 -3.33
N THR A 128 -20.33 11.14 -2.64
CA THR A 128 -20.55 12.44 -3.26
C THR A 128 -19.25 13.23 -3.18
N VAL A 129 -18.67 13.58 -4.31
CA VAL A 129 -17.43 14.35 -4.39
C VAL A 129 -17.56 15.42 -5.46
N ALA A 130 -17.06 16.62 -5.17
CA ALA A 130 -17.17 17.79 -6.05
C ALA A 130 -18.61 18.01 -6.57
N GLY A 131 -19.62 17.78 -5.74
CA GLY A 131 -21.04 17.94 -6.05
C GLY A 131 -21.66 16.83 -6.89
N LYS A 132 -20.91 15.80 -7.27
CA LYS A 132 -21.42 14.67 -8.04
C LYS A 132 -21.53 13.42 -7.18
N THR A 133 -22.66 12.73 -7.29
CA THR A 133 -22.96 11.49 -6.55
C THR A 133 -22.69 10.27 -7.42
N TYR A 134 -22.09 9.25 -6.81
CA TYR A 134 -21.76 7.96 -7.41
C TYR A 134 -22.31 6.85 -6.52
N ASP A 135 -23.28 6.09 -7.02
CA ASP A 135 -23.89 4.95 -6.33
C ASP A 135 -23.11 3.68 -6.66
N LEU A 136 -22.25 3.25 -5.73
CA LEU A 136 -21.39 2.07 -5.92
C LEU A 136 -22.19 0.78 -5.71
N TYR A 137 -23.15 0.81 -4.79
CA TYR A 137 -24.04 -0.30 -4.46
C TYR A 137 -25.46 0.24 -4.24
N PRO A 138 -26.17 0.63 -5.32
CA PRO A 138 -27.49 1.26 -5.20
C PRO A 138 -28.50 0.39 -4.45
N GLU A 139 -28.40 -0.95 -4.60
CA GLU A 139 -29.26 -1.93 -3.94
C GLU A 139 -29.04 -2.02 -2.42
N ARG A 140 -27.96 -1.46 -1.92
CA ARG A 140 -27.59 -1.48 -0.50
C ARG A 140 -27.87 -0.17 0.21
N ILE A 141 -28.22 0.87 -0.50
CA ILE A 141 -28.50 2.18 0.10
C ILE A 141 -29.77 2.07 0.95
N LYS A 142 -29.62 2.26 2.26
CA LYS A 142 -30.74 2.27 3.20
C LYS A 142 -31.31 3.68 3.23
N THR A 143 -32.57 3.82 2.82
CA THR A 143 -33.35 5.03 3.05
C THR A 143 -33.92 4.95 4.46
N ASN A 144 -33.54 5.89 5.31
CA ASN A 144 -34.16 6.06 6.64
C ASN A 144 -35.56 6.67 6.51
#